data_36c51309f15d1464553eb55b6f22a525
#
_entry.id   36c51309f15d1464553eb55b6f22a525
#
_cell.length_a   1.000
_cell.length_b   1.000
_cell.length_c   1.000
_cell.angle_alpha   90.00
_cell.angle_beta   90.00
_cell.angle_gamma   90.00
#
_symmetry.space_group_name_H-M   'P 1'
#
loop_
_entity.id
_entity.type
_entity.pdbx_description
1 polymer ?
#
loop_
_entity_poly.entity_id
_entity_poly.type
_entity_poly.pdbx_seq_one_letter_code
_entity_poly.pdbx_strand_id
1 'polypeptide(L)'
;MEAETVTRTEKLIGKYFHGANENNKVEWQGVVIGEPHPSWYLVQLFDWASGKPSVQRIVPIEKMTAWLFYPDRAAMTSSSTYS
;
A
#
# COMPACT_ATOMS: atom_id res chain seq x y z
N MET A 1 -1.23 -13.60 -9.31
CA MET A 1 -1.99 -13.29 -8.10
C MET A 1 -2.70 -11.97 -8.28
N GLU A 2 -3.95 -11.90 -7.91
CA GLU A 2 -4.75 -10.71 -8.14
C GLU A 2 -4.66 -9.74 -6.99
N ALA A 3 -4.65 -8.45 -7.31
CA ALA A 3 -4.77 -7.38 -6.32
C ALA A 3 -6.22 -7.22 -5.92
N GLU A 4 -6.45 -6.81 -4.68
CA GLU A 4 -7.78 -6.60 -4.16
C GLU A 4 -8.06 -5.12 -3.95
N THR A 5 -9.33 -4.73 -4.08
CA THR A 5 -9.76 -3.43 -3.62
C THR A 5 -10.13 -3.54 -2.14
N VAL A 6 -9.85 -2.47 -1.40
CA VAL A 6 -10.02 -2.46 0.05
C VAL A 6 -11.43 -2.02 0.42
N THR A 7 -12.02 -2.68 1.41
CA THR A 7 -13.22 -2.18 2.07
C THR A 7 -12.87 -1.77 3.49
N ARG A 8 -13.75 -1.01 4.15
CA ARG A 8 -13.51 -0.54 5.51
C ARG A 8 -13.46 -1.68 6.54
N THR A 9 -14.02 -2.84 6.19
CA THR A 9 -14.06 -4.00 7.08
C THR A 9 -12.85 -4.91 6.94
N GLU A 10 -12.02 -4.68 5.92
CA GLU A 10 -10.86 -5.53 5.70
C GLU A 10 -9.72 -5.16 6.63
N LYS A 11 -8.99 -6.19 7.05
CA LYS A 11 -7.79 -6.00 7.85
C LYS A 11 -6.63 -5.67 6.92
N LEU A 12 -6.12 -4.46 7.04
CA LEU A 12 -5.07 -3.96 6.16
C LEU A 12 -3.66 -4.18 6.70
N ILE A 13 -3.50 -4.27 8.02
CA ILE A 13 -2.17 -4.41 8.62
C ILE A 13 -1.50 -5.68 8.11
N GLY A 14 -0.28 -5.54 7.60
CA GLY A 14 0.48 -6.63 7.01
C GLY A 14 0.32 -6.78 5.51
N LYS A 15 -0.64 -6.10 4.89
CA LYS A 15 -0.79 -6.16 3.44
C LYS A 15 0.19 -5.23 2.75
N TYR A 16 0.71 -5.68 1.62
CA TYR A 16 1.56 -4.87 0.74
C TYR A 16 0.68 -4.17 -0.29
N PHE A 17 1.17 -3.10 -0.90
CA PHE A 17 0.33 -2.30 -1.79
C PHE A 17 1.12 -1.57 -2.87
N HIS A 18 0.40 -1.22 -3.95
CA HIS A 18 0.76 -0.16 -4.86
C HIS A 18 -0.24 0.97 -4.65
N GLY A 19 0.25 2.14 -4.31
CA GLY A 19 -0.59 3.26 -3.93
C GLY A 19 -0.44 4.46 -4.85
N ALA A 20 -1.52 5.23 -4.96
CA ALA A 20 -1.53 6.46 -5.73
C ALA A 20 -1.20 7.64 -4.83
N ASN A 21 -0.45 8.59 -5.38
CA ASN A 21 -0.18 9.85 -4.71
C ASN A 21 -1.42 10.78 -4.81
N GLU A 22 -1.29 11.99 -4.31
CA GLU A 22 -2.36 12.98 -4.32
C GLU A 22 -2.82 13.40 -5.72
N ASN A 23 -2.04 13.10 -6.77
CA ASN A 23 -2.37 13.35 -8.17
C ASN A 23 -2.94 12.12 -8.87
N ASN A 24 -3.32 11.09 -8.14
CA ASN A 24 -3.81 9.80 -8.64
C ASN A 24 -2.82 9.04 -9.52
N LYS A 25 -1.54 9.34 -9.39
CA LYS A 25 -0.49 8.58 -10.08
C LYS A 25 0.10 7.55 -9.16
N VAL A 26 0.30 6.34 -9.66
CA VAL A 26 0.94 5.30 -8.87
C VAL A 26 2.39 5.68 -8.64
N GLU A 27 2.72 5.93 -7.39
CA GLU A 27 4.04 6.39 -7.02
C GLU A 27 4.57 5.65 -5.81
N TRP A 28 3.69 5.05 -5.03
CA TRP A 28 4.06 4.41 -3.77
C TRP A 28 3.93 2.90 -3.85
N GLN A 29 4.89 2.22 -3.28
CA GLN A 29 4.79 0.81 -2.96
C GLN A 29 5.25 0.62 -1.52
N GLY A 30 4.65 -0.32 -0.81
CA GLY A 30 4.99 -0.51 0.57
C GLY A 30 4.13 -1.53 1.27
N VAL A 31 4.12 -1.45 2.60
CA VAL A 31 3.37 -2.35 3.47
C VAL A 31 2.70 -1.55 4.58
N VAL A 32 1.48 -1.95 4.93
CA VAL A 32 0.76 -1.35 6.06
C VAL A 32 1.28 -1.97 7.34
N ILE A 33 1.83 -1.14 8.22
CA ILE A 33 2.49 -1.63 9.44
C ILE A 33 1.73 -1.32 10.73
N GLY A 34 0.73 -0.44 10.69
CA GLY A 34 -0.04 -0.14 11.89
C GLY A 34 -1.23 0.75 11.62
N GLU A 35 -2.03 0.92 12.66
CA GLU A 35 -3.19 1.80 12.65
C GLU A 35 -3.14 2.68 13.89
N PRO A 36 -2.37 3.80 13.85
CA PRO A 36 -2.20 4.65 15.03
C PRO A 36 -3.48 5.35 15.49
N HIS A 37 -4.42 5.57 14.58
CA HIS A 37 -5.76 6.07 14.88
C HIS A 37 -6.78 5.28 14.08
N PRO A 38 -8.04 5.16 14.57
CA PRO A 38 -9.08 4.50 13.78
C PRO A 38 -9.18 5.08 12.38
N SER A 39 -9.11 4.22 11.37
CA SER A 39 -9.16 4.56 9.94
C SER A 39 -7.96 5.38 9.43
N TRP A 40 -6.89 5.51 10.22
CA TRP A 40 -5.62 6.09 9.80
C TRP A 40 -4.54 5.04 9.91
N TYR A 41 -3.83 4.81 8.83
CA TYR A 41 -2.85 3.73 8.75
C TYR A 41 -1.44 4.26 8.59
N LEU A 42 -0.52 3.62 9.29
CA LEU A 42 0.90 3.87 9.13
C LEU A 42 1.42 2.92 8.07
N VAL A 43 2.04 3.46 7.03
CA VAL A 43 2.58 2.67 5.93
C VAL A 43 4.08 2.89 5.81
N GLN A 44 4.80 1.80 5.53
CA GLN A 44 6.22 1.85 5.21
C GLN A 44 6.37 1.80 3.72
N LEU A 45 6.93 2.84 3.14
CA LEU A 45 7.19 2.89 1.70
C LEU A 45 8.53 2.25 1.38
N PHE A 46 8.65 1.73 0.16
CA PHE A 46 9.89 1.15 -0.35
C PHE A 46 10.35 1.91 -1.58
N ASP A 47 11.66 2.02 -1.71
CA ASP A 47 12.30 2.61 -2.87
C ASP A 47 12.08 1.71 -4.10
N TRP A 48 11.69 2.30 -5.23
CA TRP A 48 11.40 1.54 -6.46
C TRP A 48 12.65 0.86 -7.01
N ALA A 49 13.79 1.53 -6.92
CA ALA A 49 15.03 1.03 -7.51
C ALA A 49 15.67 -0.07 -6.67
N SER A 50 15.71 0.10 -5.35
CA SER A 50 16.41 -0.81 -4.46
C SER A 50 15.50 -1.78 -3.72
N GLY A 51 14.22 -1.45 -3.58
CA GLY A 51 13.28 -2.21 -2.77
C GLY A 51 13.50 -2.08 -1.27
N LYS A 52 14.38 -1.18 -0.85
CA LYS A 52 14.66 -0.95 0.56
C LYS A 52 13.65 0.00 1.19
N PRO A 53 13.42 -0.12 2.50
CA PRO A 53 12.53 0.83 3.18
C PRO A 53 13.03 2.27 3.02
N SER A 54 12.09 3.16 2.72
CA SER A 54 12.39 4.57 2.60
C SER A 54 11.68 5.35 3.70
N VAL A 55 10.57 6.02 3.42
CA VAL A 55 9.87 6.85 4.40
C VAL A 55 8.61 6.15 4.89
N GLN A 56 8.11 6.61 6.03
CA GLN A 56 6.82 6.18 6.56
C GLN A 56 5.82 7.32 6.41
N ARG A 57 4.55 6.96 6.19
CA ARG A 57 3.47 7.94 6.04
C ARG A 57 2.26 7.48 6.82
N ILE A 58 1.46 8.44 7.29
CA ILE A 58 0.15 8.17 7.88
C ILE A 58 -0.88 8.57 6.84
N VAL A 59 -1.76 7.64 6.48
CA VAL A 59 -2.72 7.82 5.38
C VAL A 59 -4.11 7.45 5.87
N PRO A 60 -5.13 8.29 5.59
CA PRO A 60 -6.51 7.93 5.93
C PRO A 60 -7.03 6.85 4.97
N ILE A 61 -7.93 6.01 5.48
CA ILE A 61 -8.45 4.89 4.70
C ILE A 61 -9.14 5.35 3.41
N GLU A 62 -9.73 6.53 3.41
CA GLU A 62 -10.42 7.06 2.23
C GLU A 62 -9.49 7.20 1.03
N LYS A 63 -8.22 7.49 1.28
CA LYS A 63 -7.24 7.59 0.19
C LYS A 63 -6.76 6.22 -0.27
N MET A 64 -6.92 5.21 0.56
CA MET A 64 -6.41 3.86 0.27
C MET A 64 -7.41 3.01 -0.51
N THR A 65 -8.65 3.44 -0.64
CA THR A 65 -9.69 2.64 -1.29
C THR A 65 -9.43 2.37 -2.76
N ALA A 66 -8.67 3.24 -3.43
CA ALA A 66 -8.29 3.05 -4.83
C ALA A 66 -6.95 2.33 -5.01
N TRP A 67 -6.28 2.01 -3.92
CA TRP A 67 -4.98 1.34 -4.00
C TRP A 67 -5.17 -0.17 -4.23
N LEU A 68 -4.11 -0.80 -4.75
CA LEU A 68 -4.09 -2.24 -4.96
C LEU A 68 -3.31 -2.90 -3.83
N PHE A 69 -3.93 -3.91 -3.21
CA PHE A 69 -3.33 -4.59 -2.08
C PHE A 69 -2.99 -6.04 -2.42
N TYR A 70 -1.93 -6.53 -1.81
CA TYR A 70 -1.38 -7.85 -2.07
C TYR A 70 -1.15 -8.57 -0.74
N PRO A 71 -1.26 -9.91 -0.71
CA PRO A 71 -1.10 -10.66 0.53
C PRO A 71 0.35 -10.70 1.01
N ASP A 72 1.31 -10.56 0.11
CA ASP A 72 2.73 -10.60 0.46
C ASP A 72 3.57 -9.77 -0.51
N ARG A 73 4.84 -9.63 -0.16
CA ARG A 73 5.76 -8.83 -0.96
C ARG A 73 6.00 -9.41 -2.35
N ALA A 74 6.05 -10.73 -2.45
CA ALA A 74 6.28 -11.38 -3.74
C ALA A 74 5.15 -11.07 -4.72
N ALA A 75 3.90 -11.08 -4.25
CA ALA A 75 2.75 -10.71 -5.08
C ALA A 75 2.84 -9.25 -5.53
N MET A 76 3.25 -8.34 -4.65
CA MET A 76 3.42 -6.94 -4.98
C MET A 76 4.49 -6.75 -6.05
N THR A 77 5.67 -7.36 -5.87
CA THR A 77 6.79 -7.16 -6.78
C THR A 77 6.60 -7.86 -8.12
N SER A 78 5.79 -8.91 -8.17
CA SER A 78 5.52 -9.65 -9.41
C SER A 78 4.36 -9.06 -10.21
N SER A 79 3.63 -8.09 -9.64
CA SER A 79 2.51 -7.48 -10.34
C SER A 79 3.01 -6.64 -11.52
N SER A 80 2.41 -6.85 -12.69
CA SER A 80 2.73 -6.08 -13.89
C SER A 80 1.89 -4.82 -14.03
N THR A 81 0.96 -4.59 -13.11
CA THR A 81 0.00 -3.49 -13.19
C THR A 81 0.69 -2.12 -13.23
N TYR A 82 1.79 -1.98 -12.52
CA TYR A 82 2.50 -0.72 -12.40
C TYR A 82 4.00 -0.84 -12.66
N SER A 83 4.37 -1.82 -13.40
CA SER A 83 5.77 -1.99 -13.77
C SER A 83 6.15 -1.14 -14.97
#